data_670ebbec94ac07bb91b4163a7fce7cbf
#
_entry.id   670ebbec94ac07bb91b4163a7fce7cbf
#
_cell.length_a   1.000
_cell.length_b   1.000
_cell.length_c   1.000
_cell.angle_alpha   90.00
_cell.angle_beta   90.00
_cell.angle_gamma   90.00
#
_symmetry.space_group_name_H-M   'P 1'
#
loop_
_entity.id
_entity.type
_entity.pdbx_description
1 polymer ?
#
loop_
_entity_poly.entity_id
_entity_poly.type
_entity_poly.pdbx_seq_one_letter_code
_entity_poly.pdbx_strand_id
1 'polypeptide(L)'
;MSCTSDIDANFQKATEKIREAAQKGANIICLQELFKSLYFCDVEDHANFSLAEAIPGPSTESLGTLAKELGVVIIASLFEKRAHGLYHNTTAVLDANGAYLGKYRKMHIPDDPGYYEKFYFTPGDAPGDGSPVTEQDTDGYRIFNTQFAKIGVLICWDQWYPEAARITSLMGAEILFYPTAIGWDVNEKDPIINEEQYGAWQTVQRGHAVANGVYVVSVNRVGREADQQFWGGSFIANPQGRLLYLAPHEGEVTHVEELDLEKLDFYRTTWPFLRDRRVDSYRPILKRFIDQP
;
A
#
# COMPACT_ATOMS: atom_id res chain seq x y z
N MET A 1 -12.70 4.28 -0.02
CA MET A 1 -14.11 4.17 -0.49
C MET A 1 -14.71 2.83 -0.08
N SER A 2 -16.04 2.70 -0.03
CA SER A 2 -16.74 1.43 0.06
C SER A 2 -16.86 0.77 -1.31
N CYS A 3 -16.92 -0.56 -1.35
CA CYS A 3 -17.12 -1.33 -2.58
C CYS A 3 -18.45 -2.07 -2.56
N THR A 4 -18.90 -2.49 -3.74
CA THR A 4 -20.06 -3.33 -3.98
C THR A 4 -19.65 -4.56 -4.79
N SER A 5 -20.58 -5.49 -5.04
CA SER A 5 -20.33 -6.63 -5.93
C SER A 5 -20.22 -6.24 -7.41
N ASP A 6 -20.62 -5.03 -7.78
CA ASP A 6 -20.53 -4.50 -9.15
C ASP A 6 -19.13 -3.88 -9.38
N ILE A 7 -18.31 -4.61 -10.14
CA ILE A 7 -16.92 -4.27 -10.44
C ILE A 7 -16.83 -2.97 -11.26
N ASP A 8 -17.73 -2.78 -12.20
CA ASP A 8 -17.73 -1.62 -13.08
C ASP A 8 -18.17 -0.37 -12.32
N ALA A 9 -19.16 -0.49 -11.44
CA ALA A 9 -19.57 0.60 -10.54
C ALA A 9 -18.45 1.01 -9.58
N ASN A 10 -17.69 0.05 -9.04
CA ASN A 10 -16.53 0.35 -8.19
C ASN A 10 -15.41 1.06 -8.97
N PHE A 11 -15.13 0.62 -10.18
CA PHE A 11 -14.13 1.25 -11.05
C PHE A 11 -14.53 2.67 -11.45
N GLN A 12 -15.81 2.87 -11.80
CA GLN A 12 -16.35 4.18 -12.10
C GLN A 12 -16.25 5.11 -10.88
N LYS A 13 -16.67 4.65 -9.70
CA LYS A 13 -16.56 5.41 -8.44
C LYS A 13 -15.10 5.81 -8.17
N ALA A 14 -14.14 4.88 -8.34
CA ALA A 14 -12.73 5.19 -8.18
C ALA A 14 -12.27 6.27 -9.16
N THR A 15 -12.70 6.20 -10.42
CA THR A 15 -12.42 7.21 -11.45
C THR A 15 -12.96 8.59 -11.06
N GLU A 16 -14.18 8.66 -10.54
CA GLU A 16 -14.80 9.90 -10.05
C GLU A 16 -14.01 10.50 -8.87
N LYS A 17 -13.59 9.65 -7.92
CA LYS A 17 -12.75 10.08 -6.79
C LYS A 17 -11.35 10.53 -7.20
N ILE A 18 -10.75 9.92 -8.22
CA ILE A 18 -9.49 10.38 -8.81
C ILE A 18 -9.68 11.78 -9.41
N ARG A 19 -10.76 12.00 -10.17
CA ARG A 19 -11.07 13.33 -10.73
C ARG A 19 -11.31 14.37 -9.63
N GLU A 20 -12.04 14.00 -8.58
CA GLU A 20 -12.25 14.87 -7.41
C GLU A 20 -10.91 15.25 -6.75
N ALA A 21 -10.00 14.29 -6.53
CA ALA A 21 -8.69 14.54 -5.95
C ALA A 21 -7.85 15.46 -6.84
N ALA A 22 -7.83 15.22 -8.15
CA ALA A 22 -7.12 16.06 -9.11
C ALA A 22 -7.66 17.51 -9.13
N GLN A 23 -8.99 17.69 -9.07
CA GLN A 23 -9.62 19.01 -8.95
C GLN A 23 -9.25 19.74 -7.66
N LYS A 24 -8.95 19.00 -6.58
CA LYS A 24 -8.45 19.54 -5.32
C LYS A 24 -6.94 19.83 -5.33
N GLY A 25 -6.25 19.57 -6.44
CA GLY A 25 -4.84 19.84 -6.64
C GLY A 25 -3.89 18.69 -6.30
N ALA A 26 -4.39 17.45 -6.18
CA ALA A 26 -3.53 16.29 -5.94
C ALA A 26 -2.57 16.05 -7.12
N ASN A 27 -1.30 15.79 -6.80
CA ASN A 27 -0.30 15.35 -7.77
C ASN A 27 -0.16 13.82 -7.81
N ILE A 28 -0.27 13.17 -6.64
CA ILE A 28 -0.18 11.70 -6.49
C ILE A 28 -1.43 11.21 -5.78
N ILE A 29 -2.12 10.26 -6.37
CA ILE A 29 -3.39 9.73 -5.89
C ILE A 29 -3.24 8.24 -5.63
N CYS A 30 -3.52 7.80 -4.41
CA CYS A 30 -3.49 6.39 -4.02
C CYS A 30 -4.90 5.89 -3.72
N LEU A 31 -5.29 4.80 -4.38
CA LEU A 31 -6.50 4.06 -4.09
C LEU A 31 -6.25 3.02 -2.99
N GLN A 32 -7.31 2.56 -2.34
CA GLN A 32 -7.25 1.45 -1.37
C GLN A 32 -6.87 0.11 -2.03
N GLU A 33 -6.49 -0.87 -1.24
CA GLU A 33 -6.23 -2.24 -1.67
C GLU A 33 -7.46 -2.86 -2.35
N LEU A 34 -7.24 -3.55 -3.50
CA LEU A 34 -8.25 -4.30 -4.26
C LEU A 34 -9.54 -3.50 -4.52
N PHE A 35 -9.39 -2.22 -4.86
CA PHE A 35 -10.48 -1.23 -4.92
C PHE A 35 -11.60 -1.58 -5.90
N LYS A 36 -11.38 -2.51 -6.81
CA LYS A 36 -12.28 -2.84 -7.92
C LYS A 36 -13.40 -3.80 -7.52
N SER A 37 -13.25 -4.52 -6.40
CA SER A 37 -14.21 -5.54 -5.94
C SER A 37 -14.50 -5.42 -4.45
N LEU A 38 -15.49 -6.17 -3.96
CA LEU A 38 -15.53 -6.54 -2.56
C LEU A 38 -14.22 -7.23 -2.16
N TYR A 39 -13.90 -7.22 -0.87
CA TYR A 39 -12.74 -7.93 -0.34
C TYR A 39 -13.06 -9.44 -0.30
N PHE A 40 -12.78 -10.12 -1.39
CA PHE A 40 -13.15 -11.52 -1.61
C PHE A 40 -12.32 -12.55 -0.84
N CYS A 41 -11.28 -12.08 -0.12
CA CYS A 41 -10.41 -12.98 0.65
C CYS A 41 -10.99 -13.36 2.03
N ASP A 42 -12.21 -12.96 2.34
CA ASP A 42 -12.96 -13.40 3.51
C ASP A 42 -13.43 -14.86 3.41
N VAL A 43 -13.42 -15.44 2.20
CA VAL A 43 -13.73 -16.83 1.91
C VAL A 43 -12.76 -17.44 0.90
N GLU A 44 -12.61 -18.76 0.89
CA GLU A 44 -11.86 -19.52 -0.11
C GLU A 44 -12.82 -20.00 -1.21
N ASP A 45 -13.03 -19.18 -2.25
CA ASP A 45 -13.91 -19.50 -3.37
C ASP A 45 -13.18 -19.37 -4.72
N HIS A 46 -13.12 -20.49 -5.46
CA HIS A 46 -12.50 -20.52 -6.79
C HIS A 46 -13.18 -19.59 -7.81
N ALA A 47 -14.45 -19.24 -7.63
CA ALA A 47 -15.14 -18.31 -8.52
C ALA A 47 -14.48 -16.92 -8.53
N ASN A 48 -13.87 -16.50 -7.40
CA ASN A 48 -13.22 -15.20 -7.26
C ASN A 48 -11.98 -15.03 -8.15
N PHE A 49 -11.35 -16.12 -8.63
CA PHE A 49 -10.25 -16.01 -9.59
C PHE A 49 -10.66 -15.36 -10.92
N SER A 50 -11.96 -15.31 -11.23
CA SER A 50 -12.48 -14.59 -12.39
C SER A 50 -12.35 -13.07 -12.29
N LEU A 51 -12.12 -12.52 -11.08
CA LEU A 51 -11.90 -11.09 -10.83
C LEU A 51 -10.49 -10.62 -11.25
N ALA A 52 -9.56 -11.57 -11.47
CA ALA A 52 -8.18 -11.26 -11.78
C ALA A 52 -7.98 -10.83 -13.23
N GLU A 53 -7.08 -9.88 -13.44
CA GLU A 53 -6.69 -9.38 -14.75
C GLU A 53 -5.16 -9.36 -14.93
N ALA A 54 -4.70 -9.31 -16.19
CA ALA A 54 -3.27 -9.08 -16.45
C ALA A 54 -2.86 -7.67 -16.01
N ILE A 55 -1.63 -7.51 -15.53
CA ILE A 55 -1.03 -6.20 -15.23
C ILE A 55 0.34 -6.10 -15.93
N PRO A 56 0.50 -5.17 -16.89
CA PRO A 56 -0.50 -4.21 -17.41
C PRO A 56 -1.66 -4.91 -18.12
N GLY A 57 -2.82 -4.25 -18.14
CA GLY A 57 -4.06 -4.75 -18.71
C GLY A 57 -5.17 -3.68 -18.66
N PRO A 58 -6.44 -4.06 -18.85
CA PRO A 58 -7.53 -3.12 -19.08
C PRO A 58 -7.66 -2.00 -18.02
N SER A 59 -7.54 -2.34 -16.74
CA SER A 59 -7.62 -1.34 -15.67
C SER A 59 -6.43 -0.36 -15.71
N THR A 60 -5.21 -0.86 -15.91
CA THR A 60 -4.02 0.00 -15.97
C THR A 60 -4.00 0.86 -17.23
N GLU A 61 -4.52 0.38 -18.37
CA GLU A 61 -4.65 1.16 -19.59
C GLU A 61 -5.64 2.33 -19.41
N SER A 62 -6.81 2.04 -18.81
CA SER A 62 -7.82 3.06 -18.52
C SER A 62 -7.31 4.10 -17.52
N LEU A 63 -6.66 3.65 -16.42
CA LEU A 63 -6.09 4.55 -15.42
C LEU A 63 -4.88 5.33 -15.94
N GLY A 64 -4.06 4.75 -16.84
CA GLY A 64 -2.98 5.48 -17.52
C GLY A 64 -3.50 6.60 -18.42
N THR A 65 -4.59 6.34 -19.13
CA THR A 65 -5.28 7.38 -19.91
C THR A 65 -5.80 8.51 -19.01
N LEU A 66 -6.42 8.15 -17.88
CA LEU A 66 -6.92 9.10 -16.89
C LEU A 66 -5.77 9.89 -16.22
N ALA A 67 -4.68 9.23 -15.85
CA ALA A 67 -3.49 9.85 -15.30
C ALA A 67 -2.94 10.94 -16.22
N LYS A 68 -2.81 10.62 -17.51
CA LYS A 68 -2.38 11.56 -18.55
C LYS A 68 -3.36 12.73 -18.74
N GLU A 69 -4.66 12.45 -18.76
CA GLU A 69 -5.70 13.47 -18.89
C GLU A 69 -5.63 14.51 -17.77
N LEU A 70 -5.43 14.03 -16.55
CA LEU A 70 -5.45 14.86 -15.33
C LEU A 70 -4.07 15.40 -14.93
N GLY A 71 -2.99 14.88 -15.51
CA GLY A 71 -1.61 15.23 -15.14
C GLY A 71 -1.24 14.76 -13.72
N VAL A 72 -1.73 13.60 -13.28
CA VAL A 72 -1.54 13.06 -11.93
C VAL A 72 -0.94 11.65 -11.96
N VAL A 73 -0.20 11.30 -10.92
CA VAL A 73 0.23 9.92 -10.66
C VAL A 73 -0.92 9.15 -10.02
N ILE A 74 -1.16 7.92 -10.45
CA ILE A 74 -2.18 7.03 -9.89
C ILE A 74 -1.51 5.74 -9.38
N ILE A 75 -1.79 5.41 -8.10
CA ILE A 75 -1.38 4.17 -7.43
C ILE A 75 -2.63 3.32 -7.26
N ALA A 76 -2.67 2.16 -7.95
CA ALA A 76 -3.87 1.33 -8.05
C ALA A 76 -3.57 -0.13 -7.68
N SER A 77 -4.19 -0.63 -6.60
CA SER A 77 -4.08 -2.02 -6.15
C SER A 77 -5.14 -2.88 -6.83
N LEU A 78 -4.71 -3.99 -7.43
CA LEU A 78 -5.50 -4.86 -8.30
C LEU A 78 -5.19 -6.34 -8.03
N PHE A 79 -6.12 -7.22 -8.42
CA PHE A 79 -5.90 -8.66 -8.46
C PHE A 79 -5.23 -9.06 -9.77
N GLU A 80 -3.95 -9.43 -9.71
CA GLU A 80 -3.15 -9.79 -10.89
C GLU A 80 -3.27 -11.26 -11.24
N LYS A 81 -3.58 -11.56 -12.50
CA LYS A 81 -3.34 -12.86 -13.11
C LYS A 81 -2.02 -12.81 -13.88
N ARG A 82 -0.94 -13.36 -13.31
CA ARG A 82 0.39 -13.42 -13.93
C ARG A 82 0.49 -14.52 -14.98
N ALA A 83 -0.08 -15.69 -14.64
CA ALA A 83 -0.11 -16.87 -15.49
C ALA A 83 -1.27 -17.79 -15.07
N HIS A 84 -1.46 -18.89 -15.77
CA HIS A 84 -2.43 -19.92 -15.34
C HIS A 84 -2.01 -20.50 -13.99
N GLY A 85 -2.89 -20.38 -12.98
CA GLY A 85 -2.64 -20.86 -11.62
C GLY A 85 -1.66 -20.00 -10.80
N LEU A 86 -1.25 -18.81 -11.28
CA LEU A 86 -0.34 -17.91 -10.59
C LEU A 86 -0.92 -16.50 -10.52
N TYR A 87 -1.23 -16.06 -9.32
CA TYR A 87 -1.92 -14.80 -9.05
C TYR A 87 -1.24 -14.01 -7.92
N HIS A 88 -1.41 -12.69 -7.93
CA HIS A 88 -0.81 -11.79 -6.94
C HIS A 88 -1.77 -10.67 -6.55
N ASN A 89 -1.63 -10.18 -5.33
CA ASN A 89 -2.12 -8.87 -4.92
C ASN A 89 -1.07 -7.84 -5.35
N THR A 90 -1.44 -6.96 -6.27
CA THR A 90 -0.46 -6.13 -7.01
C THR A 90 -0.90 -4.68 -7.07
N THR A 91 0.03 -3.77 -6.82
CA THR A 91 -0.17 -2.34 -7.05
C THR A 91 0.58 -1.89 -8.29
N ALA A 92 -0.14 -1.30 -9.23
CA ALA A 92 0.41 -0.65 -10.42
C ALA A 92 0.60 0.85 -10.17
N VAL A 93 1.64 1.44 -10.75
CA VAL A 93 1.90 2.89 -10.70
C VAL A 93 1.90 3.45 -12.11
N LEU A 94 1.03 4.43 -12.35
CA LEU A 94 0.86 5.18 -13.59
C LEU A 94 1.36 6.60 -13.36
N ASP A 95 2.28 7.07 -14.19
CA ASP A 95 2.83 8.44 -14.07
C ASP A 95 1.90 9.50 -14.67
N ALA A 96 2.14 10.75 -14.36
CA ALA A 96 1.34 11.89 -14.79
C ALA A 96 1.26 12.09 -16.32
N ASN A 97 2.20 11.51 -17.07
CA ASN A 97 2.15 11.45 -18.53
C ASN A 97 1.37 10.22 -19.08
N GLY A 98 0.83 9.38 -18.19
CA GLY A 98 0.13 8.13 -18.49
C GLY A 98 1.03 6.91 -18.63
N ALA A 99 2.35 7.05 -18.45
CA ALA A 99 3.26 5.92 -18.55
C ALA A 99 3.06 4.93 -17.38
N TYR A 100 3.06 3.64 -17.71
CA TYR A 100 3.12 2.58 -16.72
C TYR A 100 4.56 2.47 -16.19
N LEU A 101 4.80 2.89 -14.94
CA LEU A 101 6.12 2.84 -14.30
C LEU A 101 6.48 1.44 -13.79
N GLY A 102 5.51 0.54 -13.74
CA GLY A 102 5.69 -0.80 -13.22
C GLY A 102 4.73 -1.14 -12.10
N LYS A 103 5.04 -2.20 -11.37
CA LYS A 103 4.18 -2.74 -10.31
C LYS A 103 4.99 -3.25 -9.12
N TYR A 104 4.33 -3.30 -7.97
CA TYR A 104 4.79 -3.99 -6.77
C TYR A 104 3.80 -5.11 -6.45
N ARG A 105 4.29 -6.32 -6.20
CA ARG A 105 3.51 -7.47 -5.73
C ARG A 105 3.69 -7.62 -4.23
N LYS A 106 2.60 -7.73 -3.49
CA LYS A 106 2.58 -7.90 -2.03
C LYS A 106 3.53 -9.01 -1.60
N MET A 107 4.46 -8.71 -0.70
CA MET A 107 5.48 -9.65 -0.23
C MET A 107 4.99 -10.46 0.97
N HIS A 108 4.24 -9.84 1.88
CA HIS A 108 3.72 -10.49 3.07
C HIS A 108 2.23 -10.78 2.87
N ILE A 109 1.88 -12.06 2.74
CA ILE A 109 0.52 -12.51 2.49
C ILE A 109 -0.07 -13.04 3.81
N PRO A 110 -1.16 -12.44 4.33
CA PRO A 110 -1.85 -12.94 5.52
C PRO A 110 -2.59 -14.25 5.26
N ASP A 111 -2.88 -14.96 6.33
CA ASP A 111 -3.66 -16.20 6.32
C ASP A 111 -4.37 -16.35 7.67
N ASP A 112 -5.11 -15.33 8.04
CA ASP A 112 -5.83 -15.25 9.30
C ASP A 112 -7.35 -15.37 9.05
N PRO A 113 -8.17 -15.69 10.06
CA PRO A 113 -9.61 -15.75 9.92
C PRO A 113 -10.18 -14.47 9.30
N GLY A 114 -10.92 -14.61 8.18
CA GLY A 114 -11.44 -13.50 7.39
C GLY A 114 -10.43 -12.82 6.45
N TYR A 115 -9.18 -13.30 6.39
CA TYR A 115 -8.11 -12.81 5.52
C TYR A 115 -7.34 -13.98 4.88
N TYR A 116 -8.05 -14.86 4.16
CA TYR A 116 -7.51 -16.07 3.51
C TYR A 116 -6.77 -15.74 2.21
N GLU A 117 -5.85 -14.78 2.27
CA GLU A 117 -5.17 -14.28 1.08
C GLU A 117 -4.22 -15.32 0.46
N LYS A 118 -3.66 -16.25 1.23
CA LYS A 118 -2.79 -17.31 0.70
C LYS A 118 -3.51 -18.29 -0.22
N PHE A 119 -4.83 -18.40 -0.14
CA PHE A 119 -5.62 -19.18 -1.10
C PHE A 119 -5.54 -18.56 -2.50
N TYR A 120 -5.46 -17.24 -2.59
CA TYR A 120 -5.49 -16.49 -3.85
C TYR A 120 -4.13 -16.07 -4.34
N PHE A 121 -3.24 -15.62 -3.46
CA PHE A 121 -2.05 -14.87 -3.84
C PHE A 121 -0.76 -15.60 -3.51
N THR A 122 0.13 -15.60 -4.49
CA THR A 122 1.55 -15.90 -4.30
C THR A 122 2.25 -14.60 -3.89
N PRO A 123 3.19 -14.62 -2.93
CA PRO A 123 4.05 -13.46 -2.64
C PRO A 123 4.78 -12.96 -3.89
N GLY A 124 5.18 -11.68 -3.89
CA GLY A 124 6.09 -11.17 -4.89
C GLY A 124 7.42 -11.93 -4.88
N ASP A 125 8.03 -12.12 -6.03
CA ASP A 125 9.35 -12.74 -6.11
C ASP A 125 10.38 -11.79 -5.48
N ALA A 126 11.31 -12.34 -4.72
CA ALA A 126 12.49 -11.62 -4.25
C ALA A 126 13.68 -11.96 -5.16
N PRO A 127 14.62 -11.03 -5.41
CA PRO A 127 15.86 -11.39 -6.09
C PRO A 127 16.57 -12.47 -5.28
N GLY A 128 16.70 -13.68 -5.87
CA GLY A 128 17.10 -14.89 -5.15
C GLY A 128 18.57 -14.95 -4.74
N ASP A 129 19.42 -14.04 -5.21
CA ASP A 129 20.86 -14.12 -5.09
C ASP A 129 21.53 -12.92 -4.41
N GLY A 130 20.74 -11.98 -3.87
CA GLY A 130 21.27 -10.77 -3.26
C GLY A 130 21.85 -9.76 -4.27
N SER A 131 21.61 -9.96 -5.56
CA SER A 131 21.95 -8.98 -6.59
C SER A 131 21.23 -7.65 -6.33
N PRO A 132 21.86 -6.51 -6.64
CA PRO A 132 21.17 -5.24 -6.60
C PRO A 132 19.97 -5.28 -7.55
N VAL A 133 18.79 -4.89 -7.05
CA VAL A 133 17.60 -4.73 -7.89
C VAL A 133 17.89 -3.67 -8.94
N THR A 134 17.90 -4.07 -10.21
CA THR A 134 18.07 -3.14 -11.33
C THR A 134 16.73 -2.52 -11.71
N GLU A 135 16.74 -1.44 -12.49
CA GLU A 135 15.50 -0.83 -13.02
C GLU A 135 14.67 -1.80 -13.89
N GLN A 136 15.29 -2.90 -14.35
CA GLN A 136 14.64 -3.94 -15.14
C GLN A 136 14.07 -5.07 -14.30
N ASP A 137 14.48 -5.19 -13.04
CA ASP A 137 13.92 -6.19 -12.12
C ASP A 137 12.52 -5.76 -11.69
N THR A 138 11.51 -6.48 -12.17
CA THR A 138 10.10 -6.23 -11.83
C THR A 138 9.68 -6.86 -10.52
N ASP A 139 10.60 -7.53 -9.83
CA ASP A 139 10.32 -8.39 -8.67
C ASP A 139 10.99 -7.83 -7.39
N GLY A 140 10.34 -8.05 -6.23
CA GLY A 140 10.81 -7.59 -4.92
C GLY A 140 10.41 -6.18 -4.54
N TYR A 141 11.04 -5.66 -3.47
CA TYR A 141 10.83 -4.28 -3.04
C TYR A 141 11.40 -3.31 -4.08
N ARG A 142 10.66 -2.24 -4.36
CA ARG A 142 11.06 -1.25 -5.35
C ARG A 142 10.53 0.14 -5.04
N ILE A 143 11.13 1.14 -5.68
CA ILE A 143 10.64 2.51 -5.73
C ILE A 143 10.21 2.87 -7.15
N PHE A 144 9.40 3.90 -7.25
CA PHE A 144 8.95 4.47 -8.51
C PHE A 144 9.38 5.93 -8.57
N ASN A 145 10.16 6.27 -9.59
CA ASN A 145 10.54 7.65 -9.87
C ASN A 145 9.41 8.30 -10.67
N THR A 146 8.50 8.97 -9.97
CA THR A 146 7.39 9.68 -10.59
C THR A 146 7.79 11.11 -10.96
N GLN A 147 6.94 11.80 -11.72
CA GLN A 147 7.15 13.21 -12.05
C GLN A 147 7.27 14.10 -10.80
N PHE A 148 6.70 13.71 -9.65
CA PHE A 148 6.58 14.58 -8.47
C PHE A 148 7.44 14.14 -7.28
N ALA A 149 7.69 12.84 -7.11
CA ALA A 149 8.42 12.28 -5.98
C ALA A 149 8.95 10.88 -6.28
N LYS A 150 9.94 10.44 -5.48
CA LYS A 150 10.33 9.03 -5.40
C LYS A 150 9.44 8.34 -4.38
N ILE A 151 8.59 7.45 -4.84
CA ILE A 151 7.61 6.77 -3.97
C ILE A 151 7.92 5.30 -3.81
N GLY A 152 7.67 4.79 -2.60
CA GLY A 152 7.58 3.37 -2.32
C GLY A 152 6.12 2.97 -2.14
N VAL A 153 5.76 1.78 -2.60
CA VAL A 153 4.42 1.22 -2.39
C VAL A 153 4.56 -0.13 -1.73
N LEU A 154 3.85 -0.31 -0.63
CA LEU A 154 3.77 -1.53 0.17
C LEU A 154 2.28 -1.80 0.42
N ILE A 155 1.85 -3.08 0.35
CA ILE A 155 0.42 -3.38 0.37
C ILE A 155 0.01 -3.96 1.73
N CYS A 156 -0.94 -3.33 2.40
CA CYS A 156 -1.68 -3.81 3.57
C CYS A 156 -0.78 -4.53 4.60
N TRP A 157 -0.72 -5.87 4.60
CA TRP A 157 0.02 -6.69 5.56
C TRP A 157 1.52 -6.34 5.65
N ASP A 158 2.11 -5.81 4.56
CA ASP A 158 3.49 -5.29 4.57
C ASP A 158 3.69 -4.18 5.61
N GLN A 159 2.62 -3.49 6.00
CA GLN A 159 2.64 -2.40 6.98
C GLN A 159 3.13 -2.81 8.37
N TRP A 160 3.04 -4.11 8.71
CA TRP A 160 3.46 -4.63 10.01
C TRP A 160 4.96 -4.91 10.09
N TYR A 161 5.65 -4.95 8.94
CA TYR A 161 7.05 -5.38 8.82
C TYR A 161 7.99 -4.19 8.64
N PRO A 162 8.76 -3.81 9.68
CA PRO A 162 9.72 -2.71 9.59
C PRO A 162 10.77 -2.89 8.49
N GLU A 163 11.10 -4.14 8.15
CA GLU A 163 12.06 -4.50 7.11
C GLU A 163 11.61 -3.98 5.74
N ALA A 164 10.34 -4.15 5.39
CA ALA A 164 9.77 -3.68 4.14
C ALA A 164 9.90 -2.15 3.99
N ALA A 165 9.48 -1.42 5.01
CA ALA A 165 9.61 0.03 5.06
C ALA A 165 11.07 0.49 5.00
N ARG A 166 11.96 -0.22 5.71
CA ARG A 166 13.39 0.11 5.75
C ARG A 166 14.06 -0.10 4.39
N ILE A 167 13.83 -1.26 3.74
CA ILE A 167 14.42 -1.57 2.45
C ILE A 167 13.97 -0.54 1.42
N THR A 168 12.67 -0.27 1.33
CA THR A 168 12.11 0.70 0.38
C THR A 168 12.64 2.11 0.61
N SER A 169 12.81 2.51 1.87
CA SER A 169 13.40 3.82 2.21
C SER A 169 14.90 3.89 1.89
N LEU A 170 15.65 2.80 2.04
CA LEU A 170 17.06 2.73 1.66
C LEU A 170 17.27 2.79 0.14
N MET A 171 16.27 2.39 -0.65
CA MET A 171 16.25 2.58 -2.11
C MET A 171 15.99 4.04 -2.50
N GLY A 172 15.65 4.90 -1.55
CA GLY A 172 15.49 6.36 -1.75
C GLY A 172 14.06 6.85 -1.76
N ALA A 173 13.08 6.07 -1.30
CA ALA A 173 11.70 6.55 -1.17
C ALA A 173 11.62 7.80 -0.28
N GLU A 174 10.83 8.77 -0.73
CA GLU A 174 10.49 10.01 -0.01
C GLU A 174 9.14 9.87 0.68
N ILE A 175 8.23 9.11 0.04
CA ILE A 175 6.89 8.82 0.53
C ILE A 175 6.67 7.30 0.43
N LEU A 176 6.16 6.69 1.50
CA LEU A 176 5.66 5.31 1.51
C LEU A 176 4.13 5.32 1.46
N PHE A 177 3.56 4.65 0.48
CA PHE A 177 2.12 4.45 0.34
C PHE A 177 1.74 3.03 0.76
N TYR A 178 0.67 2.92 1.54
CA TYR A 178 0.08 1.66 1.99
C TYR A 178 -1.40 1.57 1.58
N PRO A 179 -1.70 1.15 0.33
CA PRO A 179 -3.06 0.71 0.00
C PRO A 179 -3.43 -0.48 0.87
N THR A 180 -4.58 -0.40 1.55
CA THR A 180 -4.95 -1.30 2.63
C THR A 180 -6.44 -1.66 2.57
N ALA A 181 -6.76 -2.87 3.07
CA ALA A 181 -8.09 -3.34 3.37
C ALA A 181 -8.04 -4.08 4.72
N ILE A 182 -8.20 -3.34 5.81
CA ILE A 182 -8.17 -3.86 7.18
C ILE A 182 -9.33 -3.30 7.99
N GLY A 183 -9.90 -4.12 8.85
CA GLY A 183 -11.08 -3.79 9.64
C GLY A 183 -11.18 -4.60 10.92
N TRP A 184 -12.25 -4.37 11.64
CA TRP A 184 -12.64 -5.15 12.81
C TRP A 184 -13.52 -6.32 12.40
N ASP A 185 -13.36 -7.45 13.05
CA ASP A 185 -14.34 -8.53 13.02
C ASP A 185 -15.61 -8.04 13.73
N VAL A 186 -16.76 -8.06 13.05
CA VAL A 186 -18.03 -7.65 13.65
C VAL A 186 -18.51 -8.57 14.79
N ASN A 187 -17.91 -9.76 14.89
CA ASN A 187 -18.17 -10.72 15.97
C ASN A 187 -17.34 -10.43 17.22
N GLU A 188 -16.23 -9.67 17.12
CA GLU A 188 -15.50 -9.19 18.30
C GLU A 188 -16.35 -8.16 19.05
N LYS A 189 -16.60 -8.42 20.33
CA LYS A 189 -17.45 -7.59 21.19
C LYS A 189 -16.69 -6.76 22.21
N ASP A 190 -15.39 -7.03 22.38
CA ASP A 190 -14.56 -6.23 23.28
C ASP A 190 -14.07 -4.95 22.58
N PRO A 191 -14.56 -3.78 22.99
CA PRO A 191 -14.15 -2.52 22.39
C PRO A 191 -12.67 -2.20 22.64
N ILE A 192 -12.07 -2.76 23.70
CA ILE A 192 -10.64 -2.55 24.00
C ILE A 192 -9.79 -3.23 22.94
N ILE A 193 -10.13 -4.46 22.54
CA ILE A 193 -9.43 -5.20 21.48
C ILE A 193 -9.49 -4.40 20.18
N ASN A 194 -10.65 -3.87 19.83
CA ASN A 194 -10.82 -3.08 18.62
C ASN A 194 -9.99 -1.78 18.64
N GLU A 195 -9.94 -1.10 19.78
CA GLU A 195 -9.12 0.11 19.96
C GLU A 195 -7.63 -0.21 19.86
N GLU A 196 -7.17 -1.29 20.51
CA GLU A 196 -5.78 -1.74 20.48
C GLU A 196 -5.34 -2.14 19.06
N GLN A 197 -6.16 -2.85 18.30
CA GLN A 197 -5.88 -3.23 16.91
C GLN A 197 -5.67 -2.00 16.02
N TYR A 198 -6.58 -1.04 16.09
CA TYR A 198 -6.46 0.19 15.33
C TYR A 198 -5.27 1.04 15.79
N GLY A 199 -5.06 1.14 17.10
CA GLY A 199 -3.92 1.85 17.69
C GLY A 199 -2.57 1.27 17.27
N ALA A 200 -2.45 -0.06 17.26
CA ALA A 200 -1.26 -0.77 16.80
C ALA A 200 -0.99 -0.50 15.31
N TRP A 201 -2.02 -0.59 14.48
CA TRP A 201 -1.94 -0.32 13.04
C TRP A 201 -1.42 1.09 12.72
N GLN A 202 -1.95 2.11 13.39
CA GLN A 202 -1.49 3.48 13.20
C GLN A 202 -0.08 3.69 13.77
N THR A 203 0.21 3.10 14.93
CA THR A 203 1.49 3.27 15.64
C THR A 203 2.65 2.71 14.85
N VAL A 204 2.54 1.49 14.32
CA VAL A 204 3.64 0.85 13.58
C VAL A 204 4.01 1.65 12.33
N GLN A 205 3.04 2.14 11.59
CA GLN A 205 3.27 2.92 10.36
C GLN A 205 3.83 4.31 10.66
N ARG A 206 3.38 4.98 11.72
CA ARG A 206 4.01 6.21 12.22
C ARG A 206 5.45 5.96 12.66
N GLY A 207 5.73 4.79 13.24
CA GLY A 207 7.08 4.34 13.55
C GLY A 207 7.95 4.21 12.29
N HIS A 208 7.40 3.73 11.18
CA HIS A 208 8.10 3.69 9.89
C HIS A 208 8.46 5.09 9.39
N ALA A 209 7.54 6.05 9.50
CA ALA A 209 7.82 7.43 9.12
C ALA A 209 9.02 8.00 9.90
N VAL A 210 9.03 7.83 11.23
CA VAL A 210 10.10 8.32 12.11
C VAL A 210 11.42 7.60 11.83
N ALA A 211 11.41 6.26 11.87
CA ALA A 211 12.62 5.46 11.77
C ALA A 211 13.35 5.60 10.42
N ASN A 212 12.64 6.02 9.37
CA ASN A 212 13.19 6.17 8.02
C ASN A 212 13.28 7.63 7.55
N GLY A 213 12.70 8.59 8.29
CA GLY A 213 12.66 9.98 7.90
C GLY A 213 11.93 10.19 6.56
N VAL A 214 10.74 9.58 6.41
CA VAL A 214 9.90 9.61 5.21
C VAL A 214 8.47 10.01 5.54
N TYR A 215 7.71 10.49 4.56
CA TYR A 215 6.26 10.57 4.71
C TYR A 215 5.63 9.19 4.59
N VAL A 216 4.54 8.96 5.33
CA VAL A 216 3.73 7.74 5.24
C VAL A 216 2.28 8.12 4.92
N VAL A 217 1.73 7.49 3.90
CA VAL A 217 0.34 7.65 3.46
C VAL A 217 -0.35 6.29 3.49
N SER A 218 -1.25 6.11 4.45
CA SER A 218 -2.04 4.89 4.62
C SER A 218 -3.45 5.11 4.10
N VAL A 219 -3.85 4.28 3.12
CA VAL A 219 -5.14 4.42 2.43
C VAL A 219 -5.97 3.16 2.63
N ASN A 220 -6.89 3.23 3.58
CA ASN A 220 -7.73 2.10 3.94
C ASN A 220 -9.13 2.15 3.33
N ARG A 221 -9.73 0.99 3.19
CA ARG A 221 -11.13 0.77 2.83
C ARG A 221 -12.06 1.21 3.96
N VAL A 222 -13.31 1.55 3.62
CA VAL A 222 -14.40 1.80 4.57
C VAL A 222 -15.63 0.97 4.23
N GLY A 223 -16.49 0.79 5.20
CA GLY A 223 -17.78 0.10 5.04
C GLY A 223 -17.73 -1.33 5.56
N ARG A 224 -18.89 -1.96 5.56
CA ARG A 224 -19.05 -3.34 6.00
C ARG A 224 -19.16 -4.27 4.80
N GLU A 225 -18.35 -5.33 4.82
CA GLU A 225 -18.39 -6.42 3.84
C GLU A 225 -18.34 -7.74 4.63
N ALA A 226 -19.38 -8.59 4.50
CA ALA A 226 -19.56 -9.80 5.29
C ALA A 226 -19.37 -9.57 6.80
N ASP A 227 -18.41 -10.25 7.42
CA ASP A 227 -18.07 -10.12 8.83
C ASP A 227 -16.96 -9.10 9.13
N GLN A 228 -16.48 -8.36 8.11
CA GLN A 228 -15.48 -7.32 8.26
C GLN A 228 -16.13 -5.93 8.27
N GLN A 229 -15.82 -5.15 9.32
CA GLN A 229 -16.08 -3.72 9.36
C GLN A 229 -14.77 -3.00 9.06
N PHE A 230 -14.54 -2.64 7.80
CA PHE A 230 -13.35 -1.87 7.42
C PHE A 230 -13.38 -0.51 8.11
N TRP A 231 -12.36 -0.26 8.93
CA TRP A 231 -12.37 0.86 9.88
C TRP A 231 -11.99 2.22 9.30
N GLY A 232 -11.76 2.34 8.00
CA GLY A 232 -11.31 3.61 7.43
C GLY A 232 -10.06 4.13 8.11
N GLY A 233 -10.14 5.26 8.78
CA GLY A 233 -9.04 5.80 9.57
C GLY A 233 -7.76 6.04 8.78
N SER A 234 -7.85 6.20 7.45
CA SER A 234 -6.72 6.53 6.57
C SER A 234 -5.99 7.76 7.10
N PHE A 235 -4.66 7.80 6.97
CA PHE A 235 -3.92 8.91 7.53
C PHE A 235 -2.67 9.25 6.72
N ILE A 236 -2.15 10.46 6.98
CA ILE A 236 -0.88 10.93 6.47
C ILE A 236 0.00 11.33 7.66
N ALA A 237 1.20 10.77 7.73
CA ALA A 237 2.18 11.09 8.76
C ALA A 237 3.46 11.72 8.16
N ASN A 238 3.99 12.74 8.83
CA ASN A 238 5.25 13.35 8.45
C ASN A 238 6.46 12.54 8.96
N PRO A 239 7.71 12.87 8.56
CA PRO A 239 8.91 12.16 8.98
C PRO A 239 9.21 12.14 10.49
N GLN A 240 8.44 12.86 11.30
CA GLN A 240 8.49 12.80 12.77
C GLN A 240 7.30 12.06 13.38
N GLY A 241 6.48 11.38 12.56
CA GLY A 241 5.33 10.61 13.00
C GLY A 241 4.12 11.45 13.40
N ARG A 242 4.15 12.78 13.20
CA ARG A 242 2.99 13.64 13.42
C ARG A 242 1.95 13.36 12.32
N LEU A 243 0.72 13.17 12.72
CA LEU A 243 -0.41 13.09 11.80
C LEU A 243 -0.65 14.48 11.18
N LEU A 244 -0.57 14.56 9.86
CA LEU A 244 -0.98 15.71 9.07
C LEU A 244 -2.47 15.63 8.78
N TYR A 245 -2.96 14.42 8.53
CA TYR A 245 -4.36 14.12 8.33
C TYR A 245 -4.75 12.79 8.98
N LEU A 246 -5.99 12.71 9.41
CA LEU A 246 -6.64 11.48 9.91
C LEU A 246 -8.09 11.47 9.45
N ALA A 247 -8.44 10.46 8.65
CA ALA A 247 -9.81 10.24 8.20
C ALA A 247 -10.69 9.66 9.30
N PRO A 248 -12.01 9.90 9.26
CA PRO A 248 -12.95 9.23 10.14
C PRO A 248 -13.00 7.72 9.86
N HIS A 249 -13.58 6.98 10.79
CA HIS A 249 -13.84 5.56 10.65
C HIS A 249 -14.98 5.25 9.69
N GLU A 250 -15.90 6.18 9.54
CA GLU A 250 -17.09 6.04 8.71
C GLU A 250 -17.11 7.08 7.59
N GLY A 251 -17.78 6.71 6.50
CA GLY A 251 -17.94 7.58 5.33
C GLY A 251 -16.72 7.56 4.38
N GLU A 252 -17.01 7.86 3.14
CA GLU A 252 -16.01 7.94 2.10
C GLU A 252 -15.38 9.34 2.09
N VAL A 253 -14.06 9.37 1.98
CA VAL A 253 -13.31 10.64 1.97
C VAL A 253 -12.36 10.68 0.76
N THR A 254 -12.27 11.86 0.14
CA THR A 254 -11.20 12.25 -0.77
C THR A 254 -10.48 13.44 -0.15
N HIS A 255 -9.28 13.21 0.39
CA HIS A 255 -8.46 14.24 1.02
C HIS A 255 -7.19 14.48 0.21
N VAL A 256 -6.73 15.71 0.19
CA VAL A 256 -5.45 16.15 -0.41
C VAL A 256 -4.67 16.89 0.65
N GLU A 257 -3.42 16.50 0.82
CA GLU A 257 -2.46 17.11 1.78
C GLU A 257 -1.19 17.54 1.04
N GLU A 258 -0.69 18.70 1.37
CA GLU A 258 0.57 19.19 0.84
C GLU A 258 1.74 18.62 1.63
N LEU A 259 2.68 17.96 0.93
CA LEU A 259 3.88 17.39 1.52
C LEU A 259 5.11 18.19 1.07
N ASP A 260 5.82 18.81 2.02
CA ASP A 260 7.02 19.58 1.78
C ASP A 260 8.23 18.64 1.70
N LEU A 261 8.56 18.18 0.50
CA LEU A 261 9.67 17.25 0.28
C LEU A 261 11.05 17.90 0.48
N GLU A 262 11.17 19.22 0.37
CA GLU A 262 12.44 19.92 0.61
C GLU A 262 12.87 19.80 2.09
N LYS A 263 11.92 19.61 3.00
CA LYS A 263 12.21 19.38 4.43
C LYS A 263 12.75 17.99 4.75
N LEU A 264 12.72 17.03 3.83
CA LEU A 264 13.24 15.69 4.10
C LEU A 264 14.71 15.69 4.48
N ASP A 265 15.52 16.50 3.80
CA ASP A 265 16.94 16.63 4.13
C ASP A 265 17.14 17.20 5.55
N PHE A 266 16.35 18.20 5.93
CA PHE A 266 16.36 18.74 7.29
C PHE A 266 16.03 17.68 8.35
N TYR A 267 14.98 16.88 8.14
CA TYR A 267 14.63 15.82 9.08
C TYR A 267 15.73 14.76 9.20
N ARG A 268 16.30 14.33 8.05
CA ARG A 268 17.33 13.28 7.99
C ARG A 268 18.69 13.74 8.48
N THR A 269 18.99 15.02 8.43
CA THR A 269 20.24 15.59 8.95
C THR A 269 20.12 15.94 10.43
N THR A 270 18.94 16.38 10.90
CA THR A 270 18.69 16.68 12.31
C THR A 270 18.71 15.41 13.17
N TRP A 271 18.07 14.35 12.73
CA TRP A 271 18.11 13.03 13.34
C TRP A 271 18.57 11.99 12.31
N PRO A 272 19.87 11.77 12.19
CA PRO A 272 20.47 11.06 11.08
C PRO A 272 20.42 9.52 11.25
N PHE A 273 19.25 8.97 11.48
CA PHE A 273 19.07 7.54 11.74
C PHE A 273 19.63 6.64 10.65
N LEU A 274 19.56 7.05 9.37
CA LEU A 274 20.12 6.27 8.27
C LEU A 274 21.65 6.24 8.28
N ARG A 275 22.29 7.37 8.67
CA ARG A 275 23.75 7.47 8.80
C ARG A 275 24.29 6.62 9.95
N ASP A 276 23.58 6.63 11.07
CA ASP A 276 24.04 6.04 12.32
C ASP A 276 23.69 4.53 12.44
N ARG A 277 23.21 3.91 11.36
CA ARG A 277 22.92 2.48 11.33
C ARG A 277 24.18 1.63 11.52
N ARG A 278 24.07 0.60 12.36
CA ARG A 278 25.12 -0.39 12.62
C ARG A 278 24.93 -1.61 11.72
N VAL A 279 25.08 -1.39 10.39
CA VAL A 279 24.85 -2.42 9.36
C VAL A 279 25.70 -3.69 9.57
N ASP A 280 26.84 -3.54 10.21
CA ASP A 280 27.76 -4.62 10.62
C ASP A 280 27.11 -5.59 11.63
N SER A 281 26.10 -5.15 12.39
CA SER A 281 25.45 -5.93 13.46
C SER A 281 24.08 -6.53 13.07
N TYR A 282 23.55 -6.22 11.89
CA TYR A 282 22.15 -6.56 11.54
C TYR A 282 21.97 -7.94 10.88
N ARG A 283 23.05 -8.70 10.64
CA ARG A 283 22.96 -10.02 10.01
C ARG A 283 21.95 -10.98 10.67
N PRO A 284 21.76 -10.99 12.02
CA PRO A 284 20.80 -11.87 12.67
C PRO A 284 19.34 -11.66 12.25
N ILE A 285 18.98 -10.49 11.71
CA ILE A 285 17.59 -10.20 11.24
C ILE A 285 17.15 -11.13 10.08
N LEU A 286 18.09 -11.75 9.38
CA LEU A 286 17.79 -12.70 8.32
C LEU A 286 17.30 -14.07 8.83
N LYS A 287 17.36 -14.30 10.16
CA LYS A 287 16.81 -15.49 10.79
C LYS A 287 15.38 -15.22 11.24
N ARG A 288 14.51 -16.20 11.06
CA ARG A 288 13.11 -16.12 11.58
C ARG A 288 13.07 -16.06 13.10
N PHE A 289 13.99 -16.73 13.76
CA PHE A 289 14.17 -16.76 15.22
C PHE A 289 15.65 -17.01 15.52
N ILE A 290 16.14 -16.47 16.64
CA ILE A 290 17.53 -16.68 17.09
C ILE A 290 17.46 -17.68 18.23
N ASP A 291 17.78 -18.94 17.90
CA ASP A 291 17.93 -19.99 18.90
C ASP A 291 19.10 -19.67 19.82
N GLN A 292 18.93 -19.94 21.11
CA GLN A 292 20.07 -19.84 22.03
C GLN A 292 21.06 -20.95 21.72
N PRO A 293 22.38 -20.71 21.84
CA PRO A 293 23.40 -21.72 21.65
C PRO A 293 23.34 -22.86 22.66
#